data_e6f4b966ccfa4eb7b40d6fc002cba113
#
_entry.id   e6f4b966ccfa4eb7b40d6fc002cba113
#
_cell.length_a   1.000
_cell.length_b   1.000
_cell.length_c   1.000
_cell.angle_alpha   90.00
_cell.angle_beta   90.00
_cell.angle_gamma   90.00
#
_symmetry.space_group_name_H-M   'P 1'
#
loop_
_entity.id
_entity.type
_entity.pdbx_description
1 polymer ?
#
loop_
_entity_poly.entity_id
_entity_poly.type
_entity_poly.pdbx_seq_one_letter_code
_entity_poly.pdbx_strand_id
1 'polypeptide(L)'
;MPRRGRTSLPWGLLGLLGVLLGGCMQTTLAPSSQANFTPRDRQQLAHPPYARASIPETYQRHIVDYQRRERPGTILVDTDARFLYYVLPQGKAIRYGVAVGEEAMAWSGVATVGRMSEWPDWIPTREIQERLGPYPSRVAGGAANPLGARALYLYEGGKDTLYRIHGTNQPEYIGQAISSGCIRMTNEDVIDLFDRVRPGATVVVLPPSRGGWAGGFRS
;
A
#
# COMPACT_ATOMS: atom_id res chain seq x y z
N MET A 1 -73.18 -6.68 -50.43
CA MET A 1 -72.47 -5.68 -49.59
C MET A 1 -71.72 -6.43 -48.49
N PRO A 2 -70.42 -6.55 -48.57
CA PRO A 2 -69.63 -7.21 -47.49
C PRO A 2 -69.00 -6.15 -46.58
N ARG A 3 -69.10 -6.40 -45.27
CA ARG A 3 -68.49 -5.61 -44.19
C ARG A 3 -66.99 -5.97 -44.04
N ARG A 4 -66.20 -4.93 -44.06
CA ARG A 4 -64.75 -5.02 -43.81
C ARG A 4 -64.45 -5.21 -42.29
N GLY A 5 -63.83 -6.30 -41.97
CA GLY A 5 -63.23 -6.52 -40.60
C GLY A 5 -61.88 -5.74 -40.44
N ARG A 6 -61.78 -5.00 -39.37
CA ARG A 6 -60.52 -4.34 -38.94
C ARG A 6 -59.78 -5.29 -37.98
N THR A 7 -58.63 -5.74 -38.41
CA THR A 7 -57.72 -6.45 -37.58
C THR A 7 -56.79 -5.45 -36.81
N SER A 8 -56.88 -5.43 -35.48
CA SER A 8 -56.01 -4.69 -34.59
C SER A 8 -54.76 -5.51 -34.31
N LEU A 9 -53.57 -4.99 -34.65
CA LEU A 9 -52.27 -5.52 -34.19
C LEU A 9 -52.03 -5.14 -32.71
N PRO A 10 -51.52 -6.05 -31.90
CA PRO A 10 -51.02 -5.67 -30.58
C PRO A 10 -49.61 -5.11 -30.68
N TRP A 11 -49.40 -3.95 -30.10
CA TRP A 11 -48.08 -3.36 -29.86
C TRP A 11 -47.34 -4.14 -28.78
N GLY A 12 -46.29 -4.86 -29.18
CA GLY A 12 -45.36 -5.47 -28.27
C GLY A 12 -44.47 -4.40 -27.63
N LEU A 13 -44.57 -4.24 -26.31
CA LEU A 13 -43.59 -3.50 -25.50
C LEU A 13 -42.28 -4.30 -25.48
N LEU A 14 -41.27 -3.86 -26.23
CA LEU A 14 -39.90 -4.27 -26.01
C LEU A 14 -39.36 -3.52 -24.76
N GLY A 15 -39.34 -4.20 -23.63
CA GLY A 15 -38.64 -3.74 -22.43
C GLY A 15 -37.14 -3.80 -22.65
N LEU A 16 -36.52 -2.64 -22.84
CA LEU A 16 -35.06 -2.50 -22.83
C LEU A 16 -34.57 -2.70 -21.39
N LEU A 17 -34.05 -3.89 -21.07
CA LEU A 17 -33.36 -4.17 -19.82
C LEU A 17 -31.97 -3.53 -19.88
N GLY A 18 -31.84 -2.30 -19.40
CA GLY A 18 -30.57 -1.61 -19.26
C GLY A 18 -29.75 -2.26 -18.12
N VAL A 19 -28.78 -3.08 -18.46
CA VAL A 19 -27.77 -3.58 -17.53
C VAL A 19 -26.85 -2.41 -17.19
N LEU A 20 -27.06 -1.78 -16.02
CA LEU A 20 -26.13 -0.84 -15.44
C LEU A 20 -24.89 -1.63 -14.97
N LEU A 21 -23.88 -1.74 -15.82
CA LEU A 21 -22.54 -2.15 -15.42
C LEU A 21 -21.96 -1.03 -14.56
N GLY A 22 -22.17 -1.10 -13.25
CA GLY A 22 -21.48 -0.30 -12.26
C GLY A 22 -20.02 -0.71 -12.20
N GLY A 23 -19.22 -0.27 -13.18
CA GLY A 23 -17.77 -0.40 -13.12
C GLY A 23 -17.27 0.47 -11.98
N CYS A 24 -16.63 -0.14 -10.97
CA CYS A 24 -15.85 0.59 -9.96
C CYS A 24 -14.77 1.42 -10.69
N MET A 25 -15.01 2.71 -10.87
CA MET A 25 -14.03 3.62 -11.44
C MET A 25 -12.88 3.79 -10.44
N GLN A 26 -11.82 3.02 -10.60
CA GLN A 26 -10.57 3.25 -9.90
C GLN A 26 -9.90 4.48 -10.52
N THR A 27 -9.69 5.52 -9.71
CA THR A 27 -9.00 6.71 -10.18
C THR A 27 -7.53 6.60 -9.82
N THR A 28 -6.67 6.43 -10.82
CA THR A 28 -5.22 6.49 -10.61
C THR A 28 -4.86 7.90 -10.16
N LEU A 29 -4.26 8.02 -8.99
CA LEU A 29 -3.66 9.27 -8.58
C LEU A 29 -2.36 9.45 -9.35
N ALA A 30 -2.16 10.63 -9.93
CA ALA A 30 -0.87 10.98 -10.48
C ALA A 30 0.23 10.69 -9.43
N PRO A 31 1.43 10.24 -9.86
CA PRO A 31 2.57 10.12 -8.97
C PRO A 31 2.64 11.40 -8.13
N SER A 32 2.96 11.26 -6.83
CA SER A 32 2.96 12.39 -5.89
C SER A 32 3.52 13.61 -6.58
N SER A 33 2.72 14.67 -6.68
CA SER A 33 3.19 15.90 -7.28
C SER A 33 4.45 16.31 -6.50
N GLN A 34 5.55 16.56 -7.18
CA GLN A 34 6.78 17.07 -6.53
C GLN A 34 6.53 18.32 -5.66
N ALA A 35 5.32 18.88 -5.74
CA ALA A 35 4.85 19.97 -4.90
C ALA A 35 4.93 19.66 -3.39
N ASN A 36 4.72 18.40 -3.00
CA ASN A 36 4.78 17.99 -1.59
C ASN A 36 6.19 17.55 -1.15
N PHE A 37 7.16 17.54 -2.07
CA PHE A 37 8.53 17.16 -1.74
C PHE A 37 9.25 18.32 -1.06
N THR A 38 9.91 18.03 0.07
CA THR A 38 10.86 18.94 0.68
C THR A 38 12.05 19.20 -0.27
N PRO A 39 12.85 20.24 -0.07
CA PRO A 39 14.10 20.42 -0.82
C PRO A 39 15.01 19.19 -0.73
N ARG A 40 15.08 18.54 0.44
CA ARG A 40 15.86 17.32 0.65
C ARG A 40 15.29 16.14 -0.16
N ASP A 41 13.97 15.97 -0.23
CA ASP A 41 13.35 14.93 -1.04
C ASP A 41 13.71 15.10 -2.51
N ARG A 42 13.58 16.31 -3.04
CA ARG A 42 13.95 16.62 -4.43
C ARG A 42 15.41 16.31 -4.71
N GLN A 43 16.31 16.71 -3.80
CA GLN A 43 17.74 16.42 -3.93
C GLN A 43 18.04 14.93 -3.93
N GLN A 44 17.48 14.18 -2.97
CA GLN A 44 17.76 12.75 -2.79
C GLN A 44 17.15 11.88 -3.91
N LEU A 45 15.99 12.28 -4.45
CA LEU A 45 15.25 11.50 -5.44
C LEU A 45 15.50 11.95 -6.89
N ALA A 46 16.24 13.05 -7.12
CA ALA A 46 16.60 13.47 -8.48
C ALA A 46 17.46 12.43 -9.20
N HIS A 47 18.48 11.92 -8.50
CA HIS A 47 19.43 10.93 -9.01
C HIS A 47 19.70 9.87 -7.94
N PRO A 48 18.73 9.00 -7.64
CA PRO A 48 18.91 7.99 -6.61
C PRO A 48 19.98 6.97 -7.04
N PRO A 49 20.75 6.41 -6.12
CA PRO A 49 21.81 5.44 -6.41
C PRO A 49 21.27 4.02 -6.68
N TYR A 50 20.00 3.90 -7.04
CA TYR A 50 19.34 2.65 -7.43
C TYR A 50 18.58 2.84 -8.74
N ALA A 51 18.33 1.73 -9.45
CA ALA A 51 17.58 1.76 -10.70
C ALA A 51 16.12 2.18 -10.46
N ARG A 52 15.61 3.06 -11.31
CA ARG A 52 14.16 3.36 -11.31
C ARG A 52 13.40 2.14 -11.76
N ALA A 53 12.47 1.67 -10.93
CA ALA A 53 11.61 0.54 -11.28
C ALA A 53 10.32 1.03 -11.95
N SER A 54 9.86 0.28 -12.94
CA SER A 54 8.51 0.43 -13.47
C SER A 54 7.57 -0.34 -12.55
N ILE A 55 6.79 0.36 -11.73
CA ILE A 55 5.80 -0.26 -10.85
C ILE A 55 4.60 -0.71 -11.70
N PRO A 56 4.20 -2.00 -11.67
CA PRO A 56 3.02 -2.48 -12.38
C PRO A 56 1.79 -1.64 -12.01
N GLU A 57 0.93 -1.35 -12.98
CA GLU A 57 -0.25 -0.50 -12.80
C GLU A 57 -1.11 -0.93 -11.60
N THR A 58 -1.27 -2.23 -11.41
CA THR A 58 -1.99 -2.82 -10.27
C THR A 58 -1.46 -2.31 -8.91
N TYR A 59 -0.15 -2.09 -8.79
CA TYR A 59 0.51 -1.65 -7.56
C TYR A 59 0.80 -0.15 -7.52
N GLN A 60 0.39 0.60 -8.52
CA GLN A 60 0.42 2.07 -8.45
C GLN A 60 -0.65 2.56 -7.48
N ARG A 61 -0.47 3.79 -7.02
CA ARG A 61 -1.39 4.43 -6.07
C ARG A 61 -2.73 4.78 -6.73
N HIS A 62 -3.84 4.33 -6.10
CA HIS A 62 -5.20 4.58 -6.57
C HIS A 62 -6.12 5.04 -5.45
N ILE A 63 -7.11 5.89 -5.76
CA ILE A 63 -8.30 6.03 -4.91
C ILE A 63 -9.26 4.88 -5.29
N VAL A 64 -9.70 4.16 -4.27
CA VAL A 64 -10.60 3.01 -4.42
C VAL A 64 -11.81 3.14 -3.52
N ASP A 65 -12.88 2.43 -3.86
CA ASP A 65 -14.00 2.23 -2.94
C ASP A 65 -13.57 1.37 -1.75
N TYR A 66 -13.98 1.77 -0.56
CA TYR A 66 -13.58 1.12 0.69
C TYR A 66 -14.83 0.78 1.51
N GLN A 67 -15.22 -0.48 1.51
CA GLN A 67 -16.47 -0.95 2.11
C GLN A 67 -16.30 -1.52 3.53
N ARG A 68 -15.10 -1.41 4.11
CA ARG A 68 -14.81 -1.87 5.47
C ARG A 68 -15.19 -0.78 6.48
N ARG A 69 -15.08 -1.11 7.79
CA ARG A 69 -15.61 -0.27 8.88
C ARG A 69 -14.56 0.59 9.60
N GLU A 70 -13.32 0.53 9.17
CA GLU A 70 -12.25 1.32 9.79
C GLU A 70 -12.52 2.81 9.60
N ARG A 71 -12.16 3.59 10.62
CA ARG A 71 -12.40 5.05 10.61
C ARG A 71 -11.43 5.75 9.64
N PRO A 72 -11.82 6.89 9.05
CA PRO A 72 -10.91 7.75 8.32
C PRO A 72 -9.65 8.06 9.12
N GLY A 73 -8.48 8.03 8.45
CA GLY A 73 -7.16 8.17 9.08
C GLY A 73 -6.53 6.85 9.55
N THR A 74 -7.27 5.73 9.50
CA THR A 74 -6.71 4.40 9.77
C THR A 74 -5.86 3.93 8.59
N ILE A 75 -4.75 3.28 8.89
CA ILE A 75 -3.95 2.53 7.92
C ILE A 75 -4.35 1.06 8.05
N LEU A 76 -4.71 0.42 6.94
CA LEU A 76 -4.95 -1.03 6.88
C LEU A 76 -3.92 -1.65 5.94
N VAL A 77 -3.28 -2.72 6.39
CA VAL A 77 -2.30 -3.47 5.59
C VAL A 77 -2.85 -4.86 5.30
N ASP A 78 -2.98 -5.18 4.02
CA ASP A 78 -3.29 -6.49 3.51
C ASP A 78 -2.00 -7.10 2.96
N THR A 79 -1.36 -7.95 3.77
CA THR A 79 -0.07 -8.55 3.45
C THR A 79 -0.18 -9.58 2.33
N ASP A 80 -1.31 -10.29 2.21
CA ASP A 80 -1.54 -11.28 1.18
C ASP A 80 -1.73 -10.63 -0.19
N ALA A 81 -2.51 -9.55 -0.25
CA ALA A 81 -2.75 -8.79 -1.47
C ALA A 81 -1.60 -7.83 -1.82
N ARG A 82 -0.70 -7.55 -0.87
CA ARG A 82 0.42 -6.59 -0.97
C ARG A 82 -0.05 -5.16 -1.22
N PHE A 83 -1.07 -4.77 -0.45
CA PHE A 83 -1.62 -3.43 -0.46
C PHE A 83 -1.66 -2.81 0.93
N LEU A 84 -1.46 -1.50 0.96
CA LEU A 84 -1.74 -0.67 2.10
C LEU A 84 -2.87 0.30 1.72
N TYR A 85 -3.84 0.47 2.62
CA TYR A 85 -4.96 1.38 2.45
C TYR A 85 -4.89 2.48 3.51
N TYR A 86 -4.90 3.74 3.08
CA TYR A 86 -5.17 4.87 3.96
C TYR A 86 -6.63 5.25 3.83
N VAL A 87 -7.40 5.05 4.90
CA VAL A 87 -8.86 5.21 4.90
C VAL A 87 -9.22 6.69 4.83
N LEU A 88 -10.04 7.05 3.85
CA LEU A 88 -10.60 8.37 3.63
C LEU A 88 -12.06 8.44 4.09
N PRO A 89 -12.65 9.65 4.24
CA PRO A 89 -14.10 9.81 4.38
C PRO A 89 -14.87 9.25 3.18
N GLN A 90 -16.20 9.12 3.34
CA GLN A 90 -17.15 8.77 2.27
C GLN A 90 -16.91 7.39 1.63
N GLY A 91 -16.43 6.41 2.40
CA GLY A 91 -16.24 5.05 1.90
C GLY A 91 -15.17 4.93 0.82
N LYS A 92 -14.13 5.74 0.90
CA LYS A 92 -12.97 5.71 0.01
C LYS A 92 -11.70 5.37 0.77
N ALA A 93 -10.68 4.94 0.05
CA ALA A 93 -9.31 4.83 0.57
C ALA A 93 -8.31 5.13 -0.53
N ILE A 94 -7.12 5.57 -0.14
CA ILE A 94 -5.95 5.54 -1.03
C ILE A 94 -5.32 4.17 -0.85
N ARG A 95 -5.21 3.43 -1.94
CA ARG A 95 -4.53 2.14 -2.01
C ARG A 95 -3.12 2.33 -2.56
N TYR A 96 -2.13 1.84 -1.85
CA TYR A 96 -0.73 1.82 -2.24
C TYR A 96 -0.26 0.39 -2.43
N GLY A 97 0.55 0.13 -3.45
CA GLY A 97 1.28 -1.13 -3.56
C GLY A 97 2.43 -1.18 -2.56
N VAL A 98 2.64 -2.34 -1.96
CA VAL A 98 3.72 -2.54 -0.98
C VAL A 98 4.51 -3.80 -1.29
N ALA A 99 5.77 -3.84 -0.85
CA ALA A 99 6.48 -5.10 -0.67
C ALA A 99 6.41 -5.49 0.81
N VAL A 100 6.23 -6.78 1.07
CA VAL A 100 6.00 -7.31 2.41
C VAL A 100 7.09 -8.33 2.73
N GLY A 101 7.79 -8.15 3.86
CA GLY A 101 8.74 -9.13 4.35
C GLY A 101 8.04 -10.35 4.97
N GLU A 102 8.71 -11.50 5.00
CA GLU A 102 8.18 -12.72 5.62
C GLU A 102 7.82 -12.51 7.09
N GLU A 103 8.61 -11.72 7.82
CA GLU A 103 8.35 -11.37 9.22
C GLU A 103 7.08 -10.50 9.35
N ALA A 104 6.83 -9.59 8.41
CA ALA A 104 5.61 -8.80 8.41
C ALA A 104 4.36 -9.65 8.09
N MET A 105 4.53 -10.77 7.39
CA MET A 105 3.45 -11.77 7.21
C MET A 105 3.21 -12.59 8.47
N ALA A 106 4.19 -12.69 9.37
CA ALA A 106 4.07 -13.42 10.62
C ALA A 106 3.34 -12.62 11.72
N TRP A 107 3.28 -11.28 11.62
CA TRP A 107 2.60 -10.43 12.59
C TRP A 107 1.30 -9.87 12.00
N SER A 108 0.23 -10.02 12.74
CA SER A 108 -1.06 -9.40 12.47
C SER A 108 -1.64 -8.85 13.76
N GLY A 109 -2.36 -7.75 13.67
CA GLY A 109 -2.90 -7.10 14.85
C GLY A 109 -3.21 -5.64 14.65
N VAL A 110 -3.35 -4.93 15.77
CA VAL A 110 -3.63 -3.51 15.81
C VAL A 110 -2.48 -2.80 16.53
N ALA A 111 -1.86 -1.87 15.82
CA ALA A 111 -0.81 -1.00 16.37
C ALA A 111 -1.19 0.47 16.22
N THR A 112 -0.34 1.34 16.72
CA THR A 112 -0.42 2.79 16.50
C THR A 112 0.89 3.29 15.92
N VAL A 113 0.84 4.34 15.12
CA VAL A 113 2.03 5.09 14.70
C VAL A 113 2.55 5.87 15.90
N GLY A 114 3.60 5.38 16.56
CA GLY A 114 4.14 6.03 17.76
C GLY A 114 5.21 7.08 17.42
N ARG A 115 5.99 6.86 16.38
CA ARG A 115 7.04 7.78 15.90
C ARG A 115 7.07 7.84 14.39
N MET A 116 7.43 8.98 13.85
CA MET A 116 7.61 9.24 12.43
C MET A 116 8.98 9.88 12.19
N SER A 117 9.65 9.56 11.09
CA SER A 117 10.96 10.11 10.78
C SER A 117 11.16 10.32 9.28
N GLU A 118 11.72 11.45 8.93
CA GLU A 118 12.17 11.76 7.56
C GLU A 118 13.62 11.32 7.38
N TRP A 119 13.91 10.65 6.28
CA TRP A 119 15.26 10.17 5.94
C TRP A 119 15.99 9.57 7.15
N PRO A 120 15.39 8.54 7.80
CA PRO A 120 15.94 7.97 9.03
C PRO A 120 17.27 7.28 8.76
N ASP A 121 18.12 7.27 9.79
CA ASP A 121 19.24 6.33 9.81
C ASP A 121 18.74 4.90 9.96
N TRP A 122 19.37 3.98 9.28
CA TRP A 122 19.11 2.57 9.45
C TRP A 122 20.18 1.92 10.31
N ILE A 123 19.75 1.29 11.39
CA ILE A 123 20.58 0.49 12.28
C ILE A 123 20.05 -0.94 12.16
N PRO A 124 20.80 -1.85 11.50
CA PRO A 124 20.37 -3.23 11.37
C PRO A 124 20.23 -3.89 12.75
N THR A 125 19.16 -4.65 12.95
CA THR A 125 18.99 -5.47 14.15
C THR A 125 20.08 -6.54 14.18
N ARG A 126 20.36 -7.09 15.37
CA ARG A 126 21.29 -8.20 15.52
C ARG A 126 20.96 -9.37 14.59
N GLU A 127 19.69 -9.69 14.47
CA GLU A 127 19.16 -10.74 13.61
C GLU A 127 19.43 -10.48 12.12
N ILE A 128 19.28 -9.23 11.68
CA ILE A 128 19.64 -8.82 10.31
C ILE A 128 21.14 -8.94 10.09
N GLN A 129 21.96 -8.55 11.08
CA GLN A 129 23.42 -8.65 10.99
C GLN A 129 23.88 -10.12 10.90
N GLU A 130 23.27 -11.01 11.70
CA GLU A 130 23.56 -12.44 11.67
C GLU A 130 23.19 -13.09 10.32
N ARG A 131 22.10 -12.65 9.69
CA ARG A 131 21.62 -13.19 8.39
C ARG A 131 22.38 -12.64 7.19
N LEU A 132 22.69 -11.35 7.18
CA LEU A 132 23.30 -10.68 6.01
C LEU A 132 24.83 -10.66 6.06
N GLY A 133 25.45 -11.11 7.16
CA GLY A 133 26.89 -11.04 7.37
C GLY A 133 27.35 -9.62 7.78
N PRO A 134 28.66 -9.29 7.63
CA PRO A 134 29.21 -8.04 8.12
C PRO A 134 28.63 -6.85 7.36
N TYR A 135 27.60 -6.27 7.91
CA TYR A 135 26.95 -5.04 7.42
C TYR A 135 27.43 -3.85 8.27
N PRO A 136 27.44 -2.63 7.74
CA PRO A 136 27.72 -1.44 8.54
C PRO A 136 26.78 -1.38 9.76
N SER A 137 27.32 -1.06 10.93
CA SER A 137 26.51 -0.90 12.15
C SER A 137 25.45 0.20 12.04
N ARG A 138 25.61 1.11 11.08
CA ARG A 138 24.69 2.20 10.77
C ARG A 138 24.82 2.62 9.30
N VAL A 139 23.70 2.84 8.64
CA VAL A 139 23.62 3.51 7.32
C VAL A 139 22.90 4.84 7.51
N ALA A 140 23.59 5.92 7.16
CA ALA A 140 23.03 7.27 7.27
C ALA A 140 21.77 7.45 6.40
N GLY A 141 20.86 8.32 6.83
CA GLY A 141 19.63 8.63 6.10
C GLY A 141 19.89 9.27 4.73
N GLY A 142 19.33 8.68 3.69
CA GLY A 142 19.48 9.11 2.30
C GLY A 142 18.91 8.09 1.33
N ALA A 143 18.98 8.38 0.03
CA ALA A 143 18.39 7.54 -1.01
C ALA A 143 18.99 6.12 -1.10
N ALA A 144 20.24 5.91 -0.66
CA ALA A 144 20.88 4.59 -0.57
C ALA A 144 20.43 3.77 0.64
N ASN A 145 19.74 4.40 1.60
CA ASN A 145 19.35 3.76 2.85
C ASN A 145 18.15 2.83 2.65
N PRO A 146 18.16 1.59 3.19
CA PRO A 146 17.04 0.66 3.05
C PRO A 146 15.68 1.17 3.55
N LEU A 147 15.66 2.10 4.53
CA LEU A 147 14.42 2.71 5.03
C LEU A 147 13.86 3.81 4.12
N GLY A 148 14.61 4.24 3.11
CA GLY A 148 14.17 5.25 2.16
C GLY A 148 13.84 6.60 2.80
N ALA A 149 12.89 7.31 2.17
CA ALA A 149 12.57 8.71 2.47
C ALA A 149 11.87 8.93 3.81
N ARG A 150 11.06 7.98 4.27
CA ARG A 150 10.23 8.09 5.50
C ARG A 150 10.14 6.75 6.19
N ALA A 151 9.94 6.81 7.52
CA ALA A 151 9.59 5.63 8.31
C ALA A 151 8.52 5.99 9.37
N LEU A 152 7.48 5.15 9.45
CA LEU A 152 6.46 5.14 10.48
C LEU A 152 6.72 3.94 11.38
N TYR A 153 6.97 4.19 12.65
CA TYR A 153 7.32 3.17 13.65
C TYR A 153 6.06 2.74 14.38
N LEU A 154 5.78 1.43 14.40
CA LEU A 154 4.54 0.87 14.93
C LEU A 154 4.72 0.43 16.38
N TYR A 155 3.75 0.79 17.22
CA TYR A 155 3.74 0.50 18.65
C TYR A 155 2.47 -0.24 19.03
N GLU A 156 2.59 -1.23 19.89
CA GLU A 156 1.48 -1.96 20.49
C GLU A 156 1.59 -1.88 22.02
N GLY A 157 0.53 -1.42 22.68
CA GLY A 157 0.54 -1.24 24.13
C GLY A 157 1.68 -0.33 24.64
N GLY A 158 2.12 0.66 23.85
CA GLY A 158 3.20 1.57 24.16
C GLY A 158 4.61 1.00 23.94
N LYS A 159 4.74 -0.25 23.47
CA LYS A 159 6.02 -0.91 23.15
C LYS A 159 6.27 -0.86 21.65
N ASP A 160 7.53 -0.60 21.27
CA ASP A 160 7.96 -0.69 19.89
C ASP A 160 7.88 -2.14 19.38
N THR A 161 7.08 -2.38 18.35
CA THR A 161 6.88 -3.71 17.77
C THR A 161 8.05 -4.15 16.89
N LEU A 162 9.01 -3.27 16.63
CA LEU A 162 10.05 -3.40 15.62
C LEU A 162 9.52 -3.46 14.16
N TYR A 163 8.21 -3.40 13.95
CA TYR A 163 7.63 -3.25 12.63
C TYR A 163 7.57 -1.79 12.19
N ARG A 164 7.76 -1.58 10.90
CA ARG A 164 7.81 -0.26 10.27
C ARG A 164 7.04 -0.27 8.96
N ILE A 165 6.45 0.86 8.62
CA ILE A 165 6.05 1.20 7.25
C ILE A 165 7.08 2.22 6.78
N HIS A 166 7.79 1.93 5.67
CA HIS A 166 8.90 2.80 5.26
C HIS A 166 9.10 2.81 3.74
N GLY A 167 9.90 3.75 3.25
CA GLY A 167 10.35 3.79 1.88
C GLY A 167 11.33 2.68 1.52
N THR A 168 11.90 2.72 0.33
CA THR A 168 12.88 1.70 -0.08
C THR A 168 13.88 2.27 -1.08
N ASN A 169 15.07 1.67 -1.08
CA ASN A 169 16.07 1.80 -2.15
C ASN A 169 16.00 0.65 -3.16
N GLN A 170 14.96 -0.20 -3.06
CA GLN A 170 14.73 -1.36 -3.93
C GLN A 170 13.26 -1.37 -4.39
N PRO A 171 12.83 -0.35 -5.19
CA PRO A 171 11.43 -0.22 -5.61
C PRO A 171 10.94 -1.34 -6.52
N GLU A 172 11.83 -2.11 -7.14
CA GLU A 172 11.52 -3.26 -8.00
C GLU A 172 10.79 -4.40 -7.26
N TYR A 173 10.84 -4.42 -5.93
CA TYR A 173 10.14 -5.43 -5.13
C TYR A 173 8.69 -5.06 -4.75
N ILE A 174 8.21 -3.87 -5.11
CA ILE A 174 6.81 -3.51 -4.86
C ILE A 174 5.86 -4.50 -5.54
N GLY A 175 4.92 -5.02 -4.78
CA GLY A 175 4.01 -6.09 -5.19
C GLY A 175 4.52 -7.50 -4.90
N GLN A 176 5.70 -7.64 -4.28
CA GLN A 176 6.31 -8.95 -4.00
C GLN A 176 6.37 -9.24 -2.49
N ALA A 177 6.43 -10.52 -2.16
CA ALA A 177 6.87 -11.00 -0.85
C ALA A 177 8.40 -11.14 -0.89
N ILE A 178 9.09 -10.60 0.12
CA ILE A 178 10.55 -10.58 0.20
C ILE A 178 11.01 -11.06 1.57
N SER A 179 12.17 -11.70 1.61
CA SER A 179 12.70 -12.45 2.75
C SER A 179 13.07 -11.61 3.98
N SER A 180 12.90 -10.30 3.98
CA SER A 180 13.29 -9.48 5.14
C SER A 180 12.41 -8.27 5.34
N GLY A 181 11.97 -8.09 6.57
CA GLY A 181 11.58 -6.83 7.17
C GLY A 181 10.13 -6.43 7.02
N CYS A 182 9.96 -5.19 7.19
CA CYS A 182 8.76 -4.44 7.38
C CYS A 182 7.95 -4.25 6.07
N ILE A 183 6.99 -3.38 6.12
CA ILE A 183 6.16 -3.00 4.97
C ILE A 183 6.89 -1.92 4.20
N ARG A 184 7.27 -2.20 2.95
CA ARG A 184 8.03 -1.28 2.09
C ARG A 184 7.12 -0.64 1.05
N MET A 185 7.30 0.65 0.85
CA MET A 185 6.63 1.47 -0.16
C MET A 185 7.65 2.10 -1.09
N THR A 186 7.24 2.58 -2.27
CA THR A 186 8.10 3.50 -3.00
C THR A 186 8.38 4.75 -2.16
N ASN A 187 9.48 5.45 -2.41
CA ASN A 187 9.79 6.67 -1.67
C ASN A 187 8.75 7.76 -1.90
N GLU A 188 8.20 7.85 -3.09
CA GLU A 188 7.14 8.76 -3.46
C GLU A 188 5.83 8.49 -2.68
N ASP A 189 5.47 7.22 -2.56
CA ASP A 189 4.23 6.81 -1.89
C ASP A 189 4.34 6.93 -0.37
N VAL A 190 5.50 6.62 0.21
CA VAL A 190 5.67 6.80 1.66
C VAL A 190 5.72 8.27 2.05
N ILE A 191 6.21 9.17 1.20
CA ILE A 191 6.13 10.61 1.43
C ILE A 191 4.66 11.05 1.44
N ASP A 192 3.87 10.64 0.44
CA ASP A 192 2.43 10.96 0.39
C ASP A 192 1.67 10.42 1.60
N LEU A 193 1.94 9.19 2.03
CA LEU A 193 1.33 8.61 3.23
C LEU A 193 1.74 9.38 4.50
N PHE A 194 3.04 9.69 4.63
CA PHE A 194 3.59 10.40 5.78
C PHE A 194 2.94 11.77 6.00
N ASP A 195 2.67 12.52 4.94
CA ASP A 195 2.03 13.84 5.01
C ASP A 195 0.57 13.77 5.49
N ARG A 196 -0.09 12.62 5.31
CA ARG A 196 -1.48 12.39 5.72
C ARG A 196 -1.61 11.89 7.13
N VAL A 197 -0.62 11.11 7.60
CA VAL A 197 -0.66 10.41 8.88
C VAL A 197 -0.25 11.36 10.02
N ARG A 198 -0.78 11.08 11.22
CA ARG A 198 -0.36 11.75 12.46
C ARG A 198 0.07 10.68 13.48
N PRO A 199 1.01 10.99 14.38
CA PRO A 199 1.30 10.15 15.53
C PRO A 199 -0.01 9.80 16.27
N GLY A 200 -0.15 8.54 16.69
CA GLY A 200 -1.38 7.99 17.27
C GLY A 200 -2.35 7.37 16.24
N ALA A 201 -2.09 7.52 14.93
CA ALA A 201 -2.92 6.89 13.91
C ALA A 201 -2.95 5.36 14.08
N THR A 202 -4.14 4.78 13.97
CA THR A 202 -4.34 3.33 14.07
C THR A 202 -3.81 2.63 12.82
N VAL A 203 -3.10 1.53 13.03
CA VAL A 203 -2.62 0.63 11.96
C VAL A 203 -3.19 -0.75 12.23
N VAL A 204 -3.91 -1.29 11.25
CA VAL A 204 -4.46 -2.65 11.29
C VAL A 204 -3.71 -3.48 10.26
N VAL A 205 -3.02 -4.54 10.71
CA VAL A 205 -2.40 -5.52 9.82
C VAL A 205 -3.26 -6.76 9.82
N LEU A 206 -3.80 -7.12 8.66
CA LEU A 206 -4.70 -8.26 8.53
C LEU A 206 -3.93 -9.57 8.74
N PRO A 207 -4.56 -10.56 9.40
CA PRO A 207 -3.98 -11.90 9.47
C PRO A 207 -3.93 -12.50 8.05
N PRO A 208 -2.89 -13.29 7.74
CA PRO A 208 -2.84 -13.99 6.47
C PRO A 208 -4.06 -14.92 6.29
N SER A 209 -4.58 -14.96 5.07
CA SER A 209 -5.69 -15.86 4.74
C SER A 209 -5.24 -17.32 4.89
N ARG A 210 -6.06 -18.15 5.52
CA ARG A 210 -5.75 -19.59 5.80
C ARG A 210 -5.49 -20.45 4.55
N GLY A 211 -5.42 -19.87 3.35
CA GLY A 211 -5.16 -20.54 2.06
C GLY A 211 -3.90 -20.08 1.33
N GLY A 212 -3.18 -19.07 1.80
CA GLY A 212 -2.07 -18.46 1.07
C GLY A 212 -0.71 -19.16 1.18
N TRP A 213 -0.54 -20.13 2.06
CA TRP A 213 0.77 -20.78 2.35
C TRP A 213 0.88 -22.26 1.93
N ALA A 214 0.03 -22.73 1.00
CA ALA A 214 0.15 -24.07 0.41
C ALA A 214 0.96 -24.09 -0.90
N GLY A 215 2.08 -23.40 -0.95
CA GLY A 215 2.98 -23.33 -2.12
C GLY A 215 4.44 -23.34 -1.71
N GLY A 216 4.95 -24.40 -1.15
CA GLY A 216 5.80 -25.41 -1.77
C GLY A 216 7.27 -25.08 -1.72
N PHE A 217 7.97 -25.23 -0.56
CA PHE A 217 9.30 -25.79 -0.62
C PHE A 217 9.13 -27.32 -0.55
N ARG A 218 9.08 -27.97 -1.71
CA ARG A 218 9.45 -29.39 -1.84
C ARG A 218 10.86 -29.42 -2.37
N SER A 219 11.69 -30.07 -1.56
CA SER A 219 13.06 -30.53 -1.76
C SER A 219 13.48 -30.78 -3.20
#